data_59fa88df72336c69fa2f070055a2a021
#
_entry.id   59fa88df72336c69fa2f070055a2a021
#
_cell.length_a   1.000
_cell.length_b   1.000
_cell.length_c   1.000
_cell.angle_alpha   90.00
_cell.angle_beta   90.00
_cell.angle_gamma   90.00
#
_symmetry.space_group_name_H-M   'P 1'
#
loop_
_entity.id
_entity.type
_entity.pdbx_description
1 polymer ?
#
loop_
_entity_poly.entity_id
_entity_poly.type
_entity_poly.pdbx_seq_one_letter_code
_entity_poly.pdbx_strand_id
1 'polypeptide(L)'
;MTTAGLDDMRSRLYEAYATQHAGCGGDKGAALVYRRDIRPLLPAPAAGPVVDIGCGQGELVRLLQMDGFDAEGIDISPEQAALARAAGVARVRQGDFRAVLATQPARYAAITATDLLEHLTKPEVLQTFDDVAASLATGGFFVGKVPNAVSPLGGNIRAGDFTHQPSFTARSIRQLAAAAGFDSVLSRASPPVAYGMASTARVMVWQVVSACYQIALAAETGTLRGHIVTQNLMFAARKGAELVNSAERNPT
;
A
#
# COMPACT_ATOMS: atom_id res chain seq x y z
N MET A 1 15.63 19.98 7.51
CA MET A 1 14.27 20.46 7.86
C MET A 1 13.96 19.91 9.23
N THR A 2 13.51 20.70 10.18
CA THR A 2 13.13 20.22 11.51
C THR A 2 11.80 19.47 11.42
N THR A 3 11.51 18.54 12.34
CA THR A 3 10.23 17.82 12.42
C THR A 3 9.04 18.78 12.44
N ALA A 4 9.10 19.87 13.20
CA ALA A 4 8.07 20.91 13.25
C ALA A 4 7.81 21.57 11.88
N GLY A 5 8.83 21.81 11.07
CA GLY A 5 8.66 22.37 9.72
C GLY A 5 8.04 21.40 8.72
N LEU A 6 8.25 20.10 8.92
CA LEU A 6 7.62 19.04 8.11
C LEU A 6 6.15 18.88 8.45
N ASP A 7 5.81 18.95 9.73
CA ASP A 7 4.42 18.83 10.21
C ASP A 7 3.58 20.04 9.77
N ASP A 8 4.14 21.26 9.81
CA ASP A 8 3.49 22.47 9.30
C ASP A 8 3.23 22.37 7.79
N MET A 9 4.22 21.94 7.02
CA MET A 9 4.05 21.72 5.57
C MET A 9 2.95 20.69 5.27
N ARG A 10 2.96 19.56 5.97
CA ARG A 10 1.94 18.52 5.82
C ARG A 10 0.55 19.06 6.17
N SER A 11 0.38 19.72 7.32
CA SER A 11 -0.90 20.30 7.73
C SER A 11 -1.48 21.21 6.66
N ARG A 12 -0.68 22.13 6.14
CA ARG A 12 -1.11 23.06 5.07
C ARG A 12 -1.53 22.37 3.78
N LEU A 13 -0.83 21.30 3.38
CA LEU A 13 -1.12 20.57 2.14
C LEU A 13 -2.33 19.62 2.30
N TYR A 14 -2.53 19.07 3.51
CA TYR A 14 -3.64 18.14 3.77
C TYR A 14 -4.97 18.82 4.12
N GLU A 15 -5.01 20.11 4.46
CA GLU A 15 -6.26 20.84 4.73
C GLU A 15 -7.24 20.82 3.55
N ALA A 16 -6.75 20.84 2.32
CA ALA A 16 -7.56 20.82 1.09
C ALA A 16 -7.26 19.63 0.17
N TYR A 17 -6.71 18.54 0.70
CA TYR A 17 -6.20 17.43 -0.08
C TYR A 17 -7.28 16.75 -0.94
N ALA A 18 -8.46 16.49 -0.39
CA ALA A 18 -9.57 15.88 -1.11
C ALA A 18 -10.08 16.78 -2.26
N THR A 19 -10.14 18.08 -2.04
CA THR A 19 -10.59 19.06 -3.05
C THR A 19 -9.60 19.16 -4.21
N GLN A 20 -8.29 19.11 -3.94
CA GLN A 20 -7.23 19.19 -4.95
C GLN A 20 -7.10 17.92 -5.79
N HIS A 21 -7.47 16.76 -5.24
CA HIS A 21 -7.42 15.46 -5.91
C HIS A 21 -8.80 14.96 -6.37
N ALA A 22 -9.81 15.82 -6.34
CA ALA A 22 -11.15 15.49 -6.82
C ALA A 22 -11.12 15.08 -8.30
N GLY A 23 -11.65 13.88 -8.61
CA GLY A 23 -11.75 13.37 -9.99
C GLY A 23 -10.67 12.37 -10.41
N CYS A 24 -9.72 12.05 -9.56
CA CYS A 24 -8.70 11.03 -9.84
C CYS A 24 -9.19 9.61 -9.51
N GLY A 25 -10.18 9.09 -10.20
CA GLY A 25 -10.59 7.69 -10.08
C GLY A 25 -12.10 7.51 -10.26
N GLY A 26 -12.51 6.74 -11.25
CA GLY A 26 -13.91 6.32 -11.38
C GLY A 26 -14.11 4.96 -10.70
N ASP A 27 -15.22 4.77 -9.98
CA ASP A 27 -15.60 3.55 -9.24
C ASP A 27 -15.36 2.23 -9.98
N LYS A 28 -15.55 2.22 -11.31
CA LYS A 28 -15.36 1.00 -12.13
C LYS A 28 -13.89 0.57 -12.22
N GLY A 29 -12.97 1.53 -12.31
CA GLY A 29 -11.54 1.24 -12.38
C GLY A 29 -10.99 0.72 -11.06
N ALA A 30 -11.38 1.32 -9.96
CA ALA A 30 -10.94 0.95 -8.61
C ALA A 30 -11.38 -0.47 -8.22
N ALA A 31 -12.63 -0.85 -8.48
CA ALA A 31 -13.12 -2.20 -8.22
C ALA A 31 -12.37 -3.27 -9.03
N LEU A 32 -11.97 -2.96 -10.28
CA LEU A 32 -11.18 -3.88 -11.10
C LEU A 32 -9.74 -4.01 -10.58
N VAL A 33 -9.11 -2.89 -10.19
CA VAL A 33 -7.78 -2.89 -9.56
C VAL A 33 -7.83 -3.69 -8.25
N TYR A 34 -8.82 -3.45 -7.40
CA TYR A 34 -9.01 -4.22 -6.18
C TYR A 34 -9.06 -5.72 -6.44
N ARG A 35 -9.94 -6.17 -7.36
CA ARG A 35 -10.11 -7.60 -7.66
C ARG A 35 -8.87 -8.25 -8.26
N ARG A 36 -8.13 -7.52 -9.08
CA ARG A 36 -6.93 -8.04 -9.75
C ARG A 36 -5.67 -7.96 -8.88
N ASP A 37 -5.48 -6.84 -8.19
CA ASP A 37 -4.19 -6.51 -7.58
C ASP A 37 -4.17 -6.70 -6.06
N ILE A 38 -5.27 -6.37 -5.36
CA ILE A 38 -5.31 -6.37 -3.89
C ILE A 38 -5.93 -7.66 -3.36
N ARG A 39 -7.14 -8.00 -3.83
CA ARG A 39 -7.91 -9.15 -3.32
C ARG A 39 -7.14 -10.48 -3.31
N PRO A 40 -6.33 -10.83 -4.35
CA PRO A 40 -5.55 -12.07 -4.36
C PRO A 40 -4.37 -12.09 -3.39
N LEU A 41 -4.02 -10.96 -2.78
CA LEU A 41 -2.94 -10.83 -1.81
C LEU A 41 -3.45 -10.89 -0.36
N LEU A 42 -4.75 -10.84 -0.18
CA LEU A 42 -5.40 -10.89 1.13
C LEU A 42 -5.72 -12.33 1.55
N PRO A 43 -5.78 -12.63 2.85
CA PRO A 43 -6.24 -13.91 3.34
C PRO A 43 -7.74 -14.11 3.06
N ALA A 44 -8.30 -15.25 3.50
CA ALA A 44 -9.74 -15.44 3.47
C ALA A 44 -10.43 -14.44 4.44
N PRO A 45 -11.67 -13.97 4.15
CA PRO A 45 -12.38 -13.04 5.03
C PRO A 45 -12.55 -13.55 6.48
N ALA A 46 -12.67 -14.85 6.65
CA ALA A 46 -12.80 -15.49 7.97
C ALA A 46 -11.48 -15.53 8.78
N ALA A 47 -10.34 -15.11 8.21
CA ALA A 47 -9.05 -15.16 8.90
C ALA A 47 -8.93 -14.14 10.03
N GLY A 48 -9.74 -13.08 10.01
CA GLY A 48 -9.76 -12.04 11.04
C GLY A 48 -9.93 -10.63 10.47
N PRO A 49 -9.89 -9.61 11.34
CA PRO A 49 -10.12 -8.23 10.93
C PRO A 49 -9.02 -7.68 10.01
N VAL A 50 -9.42 -6.74 9.17
CA VAL A 50 -8.54 -6.01 8.24
C VAL A 50 -8.63 -4.53 8.54
N VAL A 51 -7.50 -3.83 8.52
CA VAL A 51 -7.47 -2.37 8.61
C VAL A 51 -6.76 -1.76 7.41
N ASP A 52 -7.36 -0.72 6.84
CA ASP A 52 -6.75 0.12 5.80
C ASP A 52 -6.21 1.40 6.44
N ILE A 53 -4.88 1.56 6.45
CA ILE A 53 -4.21 2.73 7.01
C ILE A 53 -3.98 3.77 5.91
N GLY A 54 -4.35 5.03 6.17
CA GLY A 54 -4.42 6.07 5.15
C GLY A 54 -5.57 5.80 4.17
N CYS A 55 -6.75 5.45 4.68
CA CYS A 55 -7.85 4.93 3.87
C CYS A 55 -8.56 5.99 3.01
N GLY A 56 -8.24 7.27 3.15
CA GLY A 56 -8.89 8.36 2.45
C GLY A 56 -10.42 8.32 2.59
N GLN A 57 -11.12 8.37 1.48
CA GLN A 57 -12.59 8.31 1.42
C GLN A 57 -13.16 6.90 1.64
N GLY A 58 -12.33 5.93 2.04
CA GLY A 58 -12.76 4.58 2.42
C GLY A 58 -13.17 3.68 1.26
N GLU A 59 -12.75 3.96 0.02
CA GLU A 59 -13.15 3.14 -1.14
C GLU A 59 -12.67 1.70 -0.99
N LEU A 60 -11.41 1.47 -0.59
CA LEU A 60 -10.89 0.13 -0.35
C LEU A 60 -11.62 -0.56 0.80
N VAL A 61 -11.91 0.16 1.90
CA VAL A 61 -12.68 -0.37 3.03
C VAL A 61 -14.06 -0.85 2.58
N ARG A 62 -14.76 -0.06 1.75
CA ARG A 62 -16.06 -0.42 1.18
C ARG A 62 -15.98 -1.70 0.34
N LEU A 63 -14.96 -1.81 -0.54
CA LEU A 63 -14.77 -2.99 -1.38
C LEU A 63 -14.45 -4.24 -0.55
N LEU A 64 -13.63 -4.11 0.49
CA LEU A 64 -13.34 -5.18 1.44
C LEU A 64 -14.61 -5.65 2.16
N GLN A 65 -15.43 -4.71 2.66
CA GLN A 65 -16.69 -5.03 3.34
C GLN A 65 -17.68 -5.73 2.40
N MET A 66 -17.77 -5.30 1.13
CA MET A 66 -18.60 -5.96 0.13
C MET A 66 -18.14 -7.41 -0.16
N ASP A 67 -16.87 -7.71 -0.04
CA ASP A 67 -16.30 -9.06 -0.17
C ASP A 67 -16.32 -9.87 1.15
N GLY A 68 -17.03 -9.36 2.17
CA GLY A 68 -17.26 -10.05 3.44
C GLY A 68 -16.14 -9.96 4.46
N PHE A 69 -15.17 -9.05 4.28
CA PHE A 69 -14.14 -8.80 5.28
C PHE A 69 -14.68 -7.96 6.45
N ASP A 70 -14.23 -8.26 7.66
CA ASP A 70 -14.36 -7.39 8.82
C ASP A 70 -13.33 -6.25 8.70
N ALA A 71 -13.65 -5.26 7.84
CA ALA A 71 -12.72 -4.19 7.46
C ALA A 71 -13.07 -2.86 8.13
N GLU A 72 -12.03 -2.16 8.58
CA GLU A 72 -12.09 -0.77 9.07
C GLU A 72 -11.01 0.08 8.40
N GLY A 73 -11.16 1.42 8.44
CA GLY A 73 -10.21 2.37 7.88
C GLY A 73 -9.78 3.42 8.90
N ILE A 74 -8.56 3.92 8.74
CA ILE A 74 -8.01 5.00 9.56
C ILE A 74 -7.40 6.03 8.60
N ASP A 75 -7.79 7.29 8.77
CA ASP A 75 -7.18 8.41 8.05
C ASP A 75 -6.93 9.59 8.99
N ILE A 76 -5.83 10.28 8.79
CA ILE A 76 -5.48 11.44 9.61
C ILE A 76 -6.32 12.66 9.24
N SER A 77 -6.80 12.76 8.01
CA SER A 77 -7.60 13.88 7.52
C SER A 77 -9.04 13.80 8.01
N PRO A 78 -9.53 14.81 8.75
CA PRO A 78 -10.93 14.89 9.17
C PRO A 78 -11.88 14.99 7.98
N GLU A 79 -11.47 15.67 6.89
CA GLU A 79 -12.25 15.82 5.66
C GLU A 79 -12.45 14.47 4.97
N GLN A 80 -11.37 13.69 4.77
CA GLN A 80 -11.43 12.37 4.17
C GLN A 80 -12.32 11.42 4.96
N ALA A 81 -12.14 11.37 6.27
CA ALA A 81 -12.97 10.54 7.16
C ALA A 81 -14.45 10.96 7.16
N ALA A 82 -14.75 12.26 7.02
CA ALA A 82 -16.11 12.75 6.90
C ALA A 82 -16.75 12.35 5.56
N LEU A 83 -16.01 12.47 4.45
CA LEU A 83 -16.46 12.04 3.12
C LEU A 83 -16.71 10.53 3.07
N ALA A 84 -15.83 9.72 3.68
CA ALA A 84 -16.03 8.28 3.79
C ALA A 84 -17.34 7.93 4.50
N ARG A 85 -17.61 8.56 5.64
CA ARG A 85 -18.87 8.34 6.38
C ARG A 85 -20.09 8.82 5.59
N ALA A 86 -19.99 9.96 4.90
CA ALA A 86 -21.06 10.46 4.02
C ALA A 86 -21.34 9.52 2.85
N ALA A 87 -20.33 8.80 2.35
CA ALA A 87 -20.44 7.75 1.33
C ALA A 87 -20.96 6.41 1.89
N GLY A 88 -21.33 6.34 3.18
CA GLY A 88 -21.86 5.14 3.82
C GLY A 88 -20.80 4.16 4.36
N VAL A 89 -19.52 4.53 4.38
CA VAL A 89 -18.46 3.72 4.98
C VAL A 89 -18.35 4.06 6.47
N ALA A 90 -19.23 3.44 7.28
CA ALA A 90 -19.37 3.80 8.70
C ALA A 90 -18.15 3.51 9.56
N ARG A 91 -17.32 2.51 9.18
CA ARG A 91 -16.15 2.06 9.96
C ARG A 91 -14.85 2.75 9.51
N VAL A 92 -14.91 4.07 9.33
CA VAL A 92 -13.73 4.90 9.10
C VAL A 92 -13.53 5.83 10.29
N ARG A 93 -12.35 5.76 10.91
CA ARG A 93 -11.94 6.59 12.03
C ARG A 93 -10.96 7.67 11.57
N GLN A 94 -11.16 8.89 12.07
CA GLN A 94 -10.13 9.93 11.97
C GLN A 94 -9.08 9.68 13.06
N GLY A 95 -7.80 9.72 12.69
CA GLY A 95 -6.70 9.61 13.65
C GLY A 95 -5.37 9.21 13.03
N ASP A 96 -4.32 9.27 13.83
CA ASP A 96 -3.01 8.73 13.46
C ASP A 96 -3.05 7.18 13.57
N PHE A 97 -2.84 6.51 12.46
CA PHE A 97 -2.84 5.06 12.40
C PHE A 97 -1.77 4.43 13.31
N ARG A 98 -0.64 5.11 13.55
CA ARG A 98 0.42 4.61 14.43
C ARG A 98 -0.07 4.48 15.87
N ALA A 99 -0.78 5.50 16.36
CA ALA A 99 -1.37 5.47 17.70
C ALA A 99 -2.41 4.36 17.83
N VAL A 100 -3.17 4.09 16.75
CA VAL A 100 -4.15 3.00 16.75
C VAL A 100 -3.45 1.63 16.73
N LEU A 101 -2.48 1.41 15.85
CA LEU A 101 -1.75 0.15 15.75
C LEU A 101 -1.03 -0.20 17.05
N ALA A 102 -0.41 0.78 17.72
CA ALA A 102 0.28 0.60 18.99
C ALA A 102 -0.61 -0.01 20.09
N THR A 103 -1.93 0.17 20.02
CA THR A 103 -2.91 -0.38 20.98
C THR A 103 -3.51 -1.72 20.55
N GLN A 104 -3.10 -2.27 19.41
CA GLN A 104 -3.73 -3.44 18.78
C GLN A 104 -2.69 -4.51 18.39
N PRO A 105 -1.89 -5.04 19.33
CA PRO A 105 -0.89 -6.05 19.03
C PRO A 105 -1.55 -7.35 18.55
N ALA A 106 -0.96 -7.96 17.51
CA ALA A 106 -1.35 -9.26 16.96
C ALA A 106 -2.85 -9.42 16.62
N ARG A 107 -3.51 -8.32 16.26
CA ARG A 107 -4.97 -8.29 16.02
C ARG A 107 -5.36 -8.60 14.59
N TYR A 108 -4.66 -8.01 13.58
CA TYR A 108 -5.15 -7.97 12.23
C TYR A 108 -4.68 -9.16 11.39
N ALA A 109 -5.60 -9.77 10.64
CA ALA A 109 -5.25 -10.78 9.63
C ALA A 109 -4.61 -10.14 8.39
N ALA A 110 -4.96 -8.89 8.08
CA ALA A 110 -4.26 -8.09 7.10
C ALA A 110 -4.31 -6.60 7.45
N ILE A 111 -3.27 -5.88 7.06
CA ILE A 111 -3.20 -4.42 7.08
C ILE A 111 -2.93 -3.97 5.64
N THR A 112 -3.73 -3.02 5.15
CA THR A 112 -3.53 -2.45 3.81
C THR A 112 -3.06 -1.01 3.90
N ALA A 113 -2.22 -0.59 2.93
CA ALA A 113 -1.75 0.78 2.77
C ALA A 113 -1.62 1.09 1.27
N THR A 114 -2.54 1.84 0.72
CA THR A 114 -2.50 2.24 -0.69
C THR A 114 -2.22 3.72 -0.81
N ASP A 115 -1.13 4.06 -1.54
CA ASP A 115 -0.71 5.45 -1.76
C ASP A 115 -0.52 6.23 -0.44
N LEU A 116 0.10 5.57 0.57
CA LEU A 116 0.40 6.15 1.88
C LEU A 116 1.90 6.29 2.13
N LEU A 117 2.69 5.25 1.86
CA LEU A 117 4.08 5.18 2.30
C LEU A 117 4.97 6.25 1.63
N GLU A 118 4.60 6.71 0.45
CA GLU A 118 5.28 7.79 -0.27
C GLU A 118 5.15 9.16 0.39
N HIS A 119 4.16 9.34 1.25
CA HIS A 119 3.96 10.58 2.01
C HIS A 119 4.76 10.63 3.32
N LEU A 120 5.40 9.53 3.69
CA LEU A 120 6.18 9.38 4.91
C LEU A 120 7.66 9.63 4.66
N THR A 121 8.38 10.12 5.68
CA THR A 121 9.84 10.15 5.67
C THR A 121 10.40 8.72 5.76
N LYS A 122 11.67 8.51 5.39
CA LYS A 122 12.30 7.19 5.50
C LYS A 122 12.27 6.59 6.92
N PRO A 123 12.52 7.35 8.00
CA PRO A 123 12.35 6.84 9.36
C PRO A 123 10.92 6.44 9.67
N GLU A 124 9.94 7.25 9.24
CA GLU A 124 8.52 6.93 9.45
C GLU A 124 8.08 5.69 8.65
N VAL A 125 8.60 5.49 7.44
CA VAL A 125 8.34 4.26 6.66
C VAL A 125 8.86 3.03 7.42
N LEU A 126 10.09 3.06 7.94
CA LEU A 126 10.65 1.95 8.70
C LEU A 126 9.80 1.68 9.97
N GLN A 127 9.48 2.73 10.73
CA GLN A 127 8.61 2.61 11.91
C GLN A 127 7.23 2.04 11.54
N THR A 128 6.65 2.44 10.39
CA THR A 128 5.38 1.89 9.92
C THR A 128 5.47 0.38 9.67
N PHE A 129 6.57 -0.11 9.10
CA PHE A 129 6.77 -1.55 8.93
C PHE A 129 6.86 -2.28 10.27
N ASP A 130 7.53 -1.70 11.27
CA ASP A 130 7.63 -2.25 12.63
C ASP A 130 6.25 -2.27 13.33
N ASP A 131 5.51 -1.16 13.28
CA ASP A 131 4.17 -1.03 13.89
C ASP A 131 3.17 -2.02 13.25
N VAL A 132 3.21 -2.15 11.93
CA VAL A 132 2.40 -3.10 11.17
C VAL A 132 2.78 -4.55 11.56
N ALA A 133 4.07 -4.87 11.63
CA ALA A 133 4.51 -6.20 12.04
C ALA A 133 4.04 -6.55 13.46
N ALA A 134 4.08 -5.60 14.41
CA ALA A 134 3.58 -5.78 15.76
C ALA A 134 2.05 -6.03 15.81
N SER A 135 1.30 -5.33 14.97
CA SER A 135 -0.18 -5.38 14.97
C SER A 135 -0.78 -6.52 14.15
N LEU A 136 -0.02 -7.11 13.24
CA LEU A 136 -0.46 -8.29 12.49
C LEU A 136 -0.48 -9.54 13.38
N ALA A 137 -1.52 -10.34 13.23
CA ALA A 137 -1.55 -11.71 13.73
C ALA A 137 -0.48 -12.56 13.03
N THR A 138 -0.09 -13.65 13.67
CA THR A 138 0.81 -14.65 13.04
C THR A 138 0.21 -15.17 11.74
N GLY A 139 1.00 -15.15 10.66
CA GLY A 139 0.56 -15.50 9.32
C GLY A 139 -0.18 -14.38 8.59
N GLY A 140 -0.38 -13.22 9.22
CA GLY A 140 -1.04 -12.06 8.64
C GLY A 140 -0.23 -11.38 7.54
N PHE A 141 -0.87 -10.50 6.78
CA PHE A 141 -0.30 -9.87 5.60
C PHE A 141 -0.31 -8.34 5.69
N PHE A 142 0.80 -7.73 5.33
CA PHE A 142 0.87 -6.32 4.99
C PHE A 142 0.81 -6.15 3.46
N VAL A 143 -0.26 -5.55 2.97
CA VAL A 143 -0.48 -5.36 1.52
C VAL A 143 -0.43 -3.87 1.19
N GLY A 144 0.44 -3.48 0.27
CA GLY A 144 0.59 -2.07 -0.08
C GLY A 144 0.71 -1.82 -1.57
N LYS A 145 0.36 -0.58 -1.95
CA LYS A 145 0.60 0.00 -3.27
C LYS A 145 1.45 1.25 -3.09
N VAL A 146 2.54 1.35 -3.85
CA VAL A 146 3.51 2.45 -3.73
C VAL A 146 4.05 2.86 -5.12
N PRO A 147 4.53 4.10 -5.28
CA PRO A 147 5.24 4.53 -6.47
C PRO A 147 6.48 3.67 -6.75
N ASN A 148 6.61 3.21 -7.99
CA ASN A 148 7.71 2.36 -8.43
C ASN A 148 8.86 3.20 -9.00
N ALA A 149 10.00 3.20 -8.31
CA ALA A 149 11.20 3.93 -8.72
C ALA A 149 11.88 3.35 -9.99
N VAL A 150 11.60 2.09 -10.34
CA VAL A 150 12.11 1.46 -11.59
C VAL A 150 11.31 1.88 -12.80
N SER A 151 10.08 2.41 -12.62
CA SER A 151 9.25 2.83 -13.74
C SER A 151 9.90 3.98 -14.52
N PRO A 152 10.11 3.84 -15.84
CA PRO A 152 10.60 4.95 -16.66
C PRO A 152 9.62 6.15 -16.72
N LEU A 153 8.35 5.91 -16.42
CA LEU A 153 7.29 6.92 -16.35
C LEU A 153 6.92 7.32 -14.92
N GLY A 154 7.69 6.85 -13.93
CA GLY A 154 7.43 7.08 -12.50
C GLY A 154 7.58 8.53 -12.05
N GLY A 155 8.26 9.37 -12.84
CA GLY A 155 8.45 10.78 -12.52
C GLY A 155 7.15 11.56 -12.36
N ASN A 156 6.12 11.22 -13.16
CA ASN A 156 4.81 11.86 -13.07
C ASN A 156 4.11 11.62 -11.72
N ILE A 157 4.19 10.41 -11.18
CA ILE A 157 3.65 10.12 -9.84
C ILE A 157 4.54 10.73 -8.76
N ARG A 158 5.86 10.54 -8.87
CA ARG A 158 6.81 11.01 -7.85
C ARG A 158 6.78 12.52 -7.64
N ALA A 159 6.62 13.30 -8.71
CA ALA A 159 6.63 14.75 -8.68
C ALA A 159 5.23 15.37 -8.83
N GLY A 160 4.21 14.57 -9.10
CA GLY A 160 2.83 15.03 -9.29
C GLY A 160 2.13 15.45 -8.01
N ASP A 161 2.57 14.92 -6.87
CA ASP A 161 2.17 15.37 -5.55
C ASP A 161 3.42 15.84 -4.78
N PHE A 162 3.38 17.07 -4.28
CA PHE A 162 4.51 17.70 -3.59
C PHE A 162 4.79 17.07 -2.21
N THR A 163 3.84 16.33 -1.66
CA THR A 163 4.00 15.60 -0.40
C THR A 163 4.77 14.29 -0.55
N HIS A 164 4.98 13.79 -1.78
CA HIS A 164 5.73 12.57 -2.02
C HIS A 164 7.22 12.73 -1.71
N GLN A 165 7.74 11.84 -0.89
CA GLN A 165 9.15 11.83 -0.47
C GLN A 165 9.90 10.62 -1.02
N PRO A 166 9.71 9.35 -0.55
CA PRO A 166 10.34 8.19 -1.12
C PRO A 166 9.59 7.64 -2.33
N SER A 167 10.34 6.96 -3.19
CA SER A 167 9.80 6.00 -4.15
C SER A 167 10.45 4.66 -3.88
N PHE A 168 9.78 3.58 -4.26
CA PHE A 168 10.16 2.23 -3.84
C PHE A 168 10.53 1.34 -5.02
N THR A 169 11.32 0.33 -4.75
CA THR A 169 11.57 -0.79 -5.66
C THR A 169 11.17 -2.08 -4.96
N ALA A 170 10.96 -3.17 -5.70
CA ALA A 170 10.74 -4.48 -5.10
C ALA A 170 11.87 -4.89 -4.14
N ARG A 171 13.11 -4.41 -4.39
CA ARG A 171 14.27 -4.66 -3.54
C ARG A 171 14.20 -3.86 -2.23
N SER A 172 13.86 -2.57 -2.29
CA SER A 172 13.76 -1.75 -1.07
C SER A 172 12.58 -2.18 -0.19
N ILE A 173 11.45 -2.58 -0.77
CA ILE A 173 10.33 -3.16 0.00
C ILE A 173 10.77 -4.46 0.71
N ARG A 174 11.49 -5.35 0.04
CA ARG A 174 12.05 -6.56 0.66
C ARG A 174 13.00 -6.23 1.81
N GLN A 175 13.85 -5.21 1.65
CA GLN A 175 14.78 -4.77 2.69
C GLN A 175 14.03 -4.25 3.92
N LEU A 176 13.01 -3.41 3.74
CA LEU A 176 12.17 -2.89 4.83
C LEU A 176 11.44 -4.03 5.56
N ALA A 177 10.80 -4.91 4.81
CA ALA A 177 10.08 -6.04 5.38
C ALA A 177 11.00 -6.98 6.16
N ALA A 178 12.18 -7.30 5.63
CA ALA A 178 13.17 -8.12 6.33
C ALA A 178 13.66 -7.45 7.62
N ALA A 179 13.88 -6.14 7.62
CA ALA A 179 14.26 -5.38 8.81
C ALA A 179 13.19 -5.43 9.91
N ALA A 180 11.90 -5.41 9.52
CA ALA A 180 10.76 -5.50 10.43
C ALA A 180 10.34 -6.95 10.77
N GLY A 181 11.09 -7.97 10.33
CA GLY A 181 10.85 -9.37 10.70
C GLY A 181 9.75 -10.09 9.90
N PHE A 182 9.42 -9.63 8.71
CA PHE A 182 8.55 -10.37 7.80
C PHE A 182 9.31 -11.53 7.13
N ASP A 183 8.65 -12.67 6.97
CA ASP A 183 9.27 -13.90 6.42
C ASP A 183 9.41 -13.87 4.90
N SER A 184 8.44 -13.29 4.23
CA SER A 184 8.39 -13.30 2.77
C SER A 184 7.73 -12.05 2.22
N VAL A 185 8.15 -11.67 1.01
CA VAL A 185 7.58 -10.54 0.28
C VAL A 185 7.33 -10.93 -1.17
N LEU A 186 6.10 -10.78 -1.61
CA LEU A 186 5.71 -10.83 -3.01
C LEU A 186 5.59 -9.40 -3.53
N SER A 187 6.21 -9.11 -4.67
CA SER A 187 6.04 -7.84 -5.38
C SER A 187 5.46 -8.08 -6.77
N ARG A 188 4.50 -7.25 -7.18
CA ARG A 188 3.75 -7.39 -8.43
C ARG A 188 3.58 -6.05 -9.14
N ALA A 189 3.49 -6.11 -10.47
CA ALA A 189 3.11 -4.97 -11.28
C ALA A 189 1.62 -4.62 -11.06
N SER A 190 1.28 -3.33 -11.16
CA SER A 190 -0.09 -2.84 -11.21
C SER A 190 -0.34 -2.13 -12.55
N PRO A 191 -0.57 -2.88 -13.65
CA PRO A 191 -0.77 -2.30 -14.98
C PRO A 191 -2.17 -1.66 -15.10
N PRO A 192 -2.43 -0.86 -16.17
CA PRO A 192 -3.75 -0.35 -16.47
C PRO A 192 -4.81 -1.45 -16.54
N VAL A 193 -6.07 -1.13 -16.21
CA VAL A 193 -7.23 -2.02 -16.34
C VAL A 193 -8.10 -1.62 -17.52
N ALA A 194 -8.72 -2.63 -18.16
CA ALA A 194 -9.66 -2.44 -19.26
C ALA A 194 -11.10 -2.44 -18.71
N TYR A 195 -11.86 -1.37 -18.98
CA TYR A 195 -13.28 -1.24 -18.61
C TYR A 195 -14.15 -0.62 -19.71
N GLY A 196 -13.60 -0.54 -20.94
CA GLY A 196 -14.26 -0.02 -22.16
C GLY A 196 -13.26 0.04 -23.31
N MET A 197 -13.69 0.37 -24.52
CA MET A 197 -12.84 0.34 -25.72
C MET A 197 -11.58 1.18 -25.61
N ALA A 198 -11.69 2.42 -25.15
CA ALA A 198 -10.53 3.31 -24.98
C ALA A 198 -9.53 2.78 -23.94
N SER A 199 -10.00 2.24 -22.82
CA SER A 199 -9.12 1.65 -21.79
C SER A 199 -8.50 0.34 -22.27
N THR A 200 -9.17 -0.44 -23.09
CA THR A 200 -8.62 -1.64 -23.74
C THR A 200 -7.51 -1.29 -24.70
N ALA A 201 -7.72 -0.29 -25.57
CA ALA A 201 -6.67 0.22 -26.45
C ALA A 201 -5.45 0.70 -25.65
N ARG A 202 -5.67 1.43 -24.54
CA ARG A 202 -4.60 1.85 -23.63
C ARG A 202 -3.82 0.66 -23.04
N VAL A 203 -4.51 -0.41 -22.64
CA VAL A 203 -3.86 -1.63 -22.13
C VAL A 203 -2.99 -2.27 -23.21
N MET A 204 -3.47 -2.39 -24.47
CA MET A 204 -2.68 -2.94 -25.58
C MET A 204 -1.42 -2.11 -25.87
N VAL A 205 -1.55 -0.79 -25.94
CA VAL A 205 -0.40 0.11 -26.11
C VAL A 205 0.59 -0.07 -24.95
N TRP A 206 0.09 -0.13 -23.71
CA TRP A 206 0.93 -0.32 -22.53
C TRP A 206 1.69 -1.66 -22.55
N GLN A 207 1.09 -2.73 -23.06
CA GLN A 207 1.79 -4.02 -23.19
C GLN A 207 3.02 -3.92 -24.10
N VAL A 208 2.89 -3.24 -25.24
CA VAL A 208 4.02 -3.01 -26.16
C VAL A 208 5.09 -2.13 -25.50
N VAL A 209 4.70 -1.00 -24.93
CA VAL A 209 5.61 -0.08 -24.23
C VAL A 209 6.35 -0.78 -23.08
N SER A 210 5.62 -1.54 -22.27
CA SER A 210 6.18 -2.30 -21.16
C SER A 210 7.19 -3.34 -21.62
N ALA A 211 6.92 -4.06 -22.72
CA ALA A 211 7.85 -5.02 -23.30
C ALA A 211 9.15 -4.34 -23.76
N CYS A 212 9.06 -3.18 -24.44
CA CYS A 212 10.23 -2.40 -24.86
C CYS A 212 11.11 -2.00 -23.66
N TYR A 213 10.49 -1.50 -22.57
CA TYR A 213 11.23 -1.13 -21.36
C TYR A 213 11.87 -2.34 -20.67
N GLN A 214 11.18 -3.48 -20.62
CA GLN A 214 11.76 -4.71 -20.05
C GLN A 214 12.95 -5.20 -20.86
N ILE A 215 12.90 -5.13 -22.18
CA ILE A 215 14.04 -5.47 -23.07
C ILE A 215 15.21 -4.49 -22.84
N ALA A 216 14.94 -3.19 -22.74
CA ALA A 216 15.99 -2.20 -22.46
C ALA A 216 16.68 -2.46 -21.11
N LEU A 217 15.89 -2.68 -20.05
CA LEU A 217 16.42 -3.02 -18.74
C LEU A 217 17.20 -4.35 -18.74
N ALA A 218 16.73 -5.35 -19.47
CA ALA A 218 17.44 -6.62 -19.62
C ALA A 218 18.78 -6.43 -20.31
N ALA A 219 18.84 -5.59 -21.36
CA ALA A 219 20.08 -5.28 -22.04
C ALA A 219 21.09 -4.53 -21.15
N GLU A 220 20.60 -3.59 -20.33
CA GLU A 220 21.44 -2.80 -19.42
C GLU A 220 21.94 -3.65 -18.22
N THR A 221 21.04 -4.45 -17.62
CA THR A 221 21.33 -5.14 -16.35
C THR A 221 21.77 -6.59 -16.50
N GLY A 222 21.66 -7.16 -17.69
CA GLY A 222 21.89 -8.59 -17.97
C GLY A 222 20.81 -9.52 -17.37
N THR A 223 19.74 -8.98 -16.79
CA THR A 223 18.67 -9.75 -16.15
C THR A 223 17.43 -9.79 -17.03
N LEU A 224 17.04 -10.96 -17.52
CA LEU A 224 15.94 -11.11 -18.48
C LEU A 224 14.54 -11.06 -17.85
N ARG A 225 14.41 -11.22 -16.55
CA ARG A 225 13.10 -11.35 -15.86
C ARG A 225 13.08 -10.57 -14.54
N GLY A 226 11.86 -10.28 -14.05
CA GLY A 226 11.66 -9.67 -12.75
C GLY A 226 11.60 -8.13 -12.76
N HIS A 227 11.68 -7.50 -13.93
CA HIS A 227 11.53 -6.06 -14.05
C HIS A 227 10.05 -5.66 -13.95
N ILE A 228 9.71 -4.88 -12.93
CA ILE A 228 8.38 -4.27 -12.77
C ILE A 228 8.51 -2.83 -13.27
N VAL A 229 7.88 -2.53 -14.42
CA VAL A 229 8.00 -1.22 -15.08
C VAL A 229 6.74 -0.36 -14.97
N THR A 230 5.69 -0.86 -14.29
CA THR A 230 4.47 -0.08 -14.02
C THR A 230 4.76 1.08 -13.07
N GLN A 231 4.00 2.18 -13.20
CA GLN A 231 4.17 3.37 -12.34
C GLN A 231 4.01 3.04 -10.85
N ASN A 232 3.12 2.10 -10.53
CA ASN A 232 2.91 1.61 -9.18
C ASN A 232 3.40 0.17 -9.04
N LEU A 233 3.86 -0.15 -7.84
CA LEU A 233 4.27 -1.44 -7.37
C LEU A 233 3.31 -1.89 -6.28
N MET A 234 2.74 -3.09 -6.44
CA MET A 234 2.02 -3.78 -5.37
C MET A 234 2.95 -4.69 -4.61
N PHE A 235 2.79 -4.79 -3.30
CA PHE A 235 3.49 -5.77 -2.49
C PHE A 235 2.58 -6.43 -1.46
N ALA A 236 2.95 -7.63 -1.05
CA ALA A 236 2.41 -8.32 0.12
C ALA A 236 3.57 -8.90 0.92
N ALA A 237 3.73 -8.45 2.15
CA ALA A 237 4.69 -8.98 3.11
C ALA A 237 3.94 -9.83 4.13
N ARG A 238 4.41 -11.06 4.41
CA ARG A 238 3.79 -11.99 5.34
C ARG A 238 4.55 -12.02 6.65
N LYS A 239 3.83 -11.86 7.76
CA LYS A 239 4.37 -12.10 9.11
C LYS A 239 4.39 -13.60 9.38
N GLY A 240 5.57 -14.13 9.68
CA GLY A 240 5.74 -15.53 10.01
C GLY A 240 5.26 -15.93 11.40
N ALA A 241 5.42 -17.21 11.71
CA ALA A 241 5.33 -17.66 13.07
C ALA A 241 6.57 -17.13 13.83
N GLU A 242 6.40 -16.63 15.06
CA GLU A 242 7.53 -16.39 15.94
C GLU A 242 8.38 -17.65 15.98
N LEU A 243 9.66 -17.54 15.62
CA LEU A 243 10.62 -18.58 15.91
C LEU A 243 10.70 -18.67 17.42
N VAL A 244 9.96 -19.61 17.99
CA VAL A 244 10.15 -20.00 19.40
C VAL A 244 11.61 -20.39 19.50
N ASN A 245 12.40 -19.56 20.15
CA ASN A 245 13.81 -19.77 20.39
C ASN A 245 13.92 -21.11 21.15
N SER A 246 14.27 -22.18 20.41
CA SER A 246 14.50 -23.52 20.96
C SER A 246 15.78 -23.60 21.81
N ALA A 247 16.26 -22.46 22.31
CA ALA A 247 17.45 -22.38 23.16
C ALA A 247 17.21 -22.77 24.63
N GLU A 248 15.97 -23.02 25.06
CA GLU A 248 15.66 -23.38 26.46
C GLU A 248 15.28 -24.88 26.67
N ARG A 249 15.56 -25.75 25.74
CA ARG A 249 15.40 -27.20 25.96
C ARG A 249 16.73 -27.91 25.93
N ASN A 250 17.57 -27.68 26.91
CA ASN A 250 18.57 -28.65 27.33
C ASN A 250 18.70 -28.61 28.86
N PRO A 251 17.92 -29.38 29.62
CA PRO A 251 18.28 -29.71 30.99
C PRO A 251 19.31 -30.85 30.90
N THR A 252 20.51 -30.55 31.33
CA THR A 252 21.54 -31.55 31.72
C THR A 252 21.03 -32.47 32.79
#